data_56e4654224d7b57d3eb2aecc19aa9341
#
_entry.id   56e4654224d7b57d3eb2aecc19aa9341
#
_cell.length_a   1.000
_cell.length_b   1.000
_cell.length_c   1.000
_cell.angle_alpha   90.00
_cell.angle_beta   90.00
_cell.angle_gamma   90.00
#
_symmetry.space_group_name_H-M   'P 1'
#
loop_
_entity.id
_entity.type
_entity.pdbx_description
1 polymer ?
#
loop_
_entity_poly.entity_id
_entity_poly.type
_entity_poly.pdbx_seq_one_letter_code
_entity_poly.pdbx_strand_id
1 'polypeptide(L)'
;MKKFFLILAIFLLMPINGFCAENVVPQYVSVENTHTFGLYQAPNEIILYKEPSETSTLVHSISWIGSKIFPESVKAQNLFVVYLPDKNLAFMPVVDETEHWVQVIYNNSTGAKGWIKKDDPYRFYTWVMFYNMYGRKYGLNLLREAPAEAKDLHTSTDEKSQIVGTINMPQKINLNVIRGNWALVSVMDIDKTPKTGYVRWRSDDGVKYYFPAIK
;
A
#
# COMPACT_ATOMS: atom_id res chain seq x y z
N MET A 1 -25.32 -43.31 54.11
CA MET A 1 -25.58 -42.02 53.42
C MET A 1 -24.32 -41.62 52.74
N LYS A 2 -24.20 -41.87 51.43
CA LYS A 2 -23.03 -41.51 50.61
C LYS A 2 -23.30 -40.11 49.95
N LYS A 3 -22.49 -39.08 50.30
CA LYS A 3 -22.56 -37.78 49.72
C LYS A 3 -21.80 -37.79 48.39
N PHE A 4 -22.53 -37.63 47.28
CA PHE A 4 -21.97 -37.38 45.95
C PHE A 4 -21.53 -35.92 45.88
N PHE A 5 -20.24 -35.69 45.69
CA PHE A 5 -19.70 -34.36 45.31
C PHE A 5 -19.75 -34.25 43.80
N LEU A 6 -20.65 -33.39 43.30
CA LEU A 6 -20.72 -33.01 41.89
C LEU A 6 -19.69 -31.90 41.65
N ILE A 7 -18.57 -32.23 41.02
CA ILE A 7 -17.58 -31.21 40.59
C ILE A 7 -18.08 -30.67 39.26
N LEU A 8 -18.63 -29.45 39.28
CA LEU A 8 -19.01 -28.68 38.11
C LEU A 8 -17.72 -28.04 37.50
N ALA A 9 -17.17 -28.65 36.44
CA ALA A 9 -16.07 -28.10 35.69
C ALA A 9 -16.61 -26.95 34.83
N ILE A 10 -16.44 -25.71 35.28
CA ILE A 10 -16.70 -24.51 34.47
C ILE A 10 -15.54 -24.37 33.49
N PHE A 11 -15.75 -24.84 32.26
CA PHE A 11 -14.88 -24.48 31.14
C PHE A 11 -15.09 -22.97 30.86
N LEU A 12 -14.19 -22.14 31.33
CA LEU A 12 -14.03 -20.75 30.89
C LEU A 12 -13.64 -20.79 29.40
N LEU A 13 -14.62 -20.65 28.52
CA LEU A 13 -14.41 -20.28 27.13
C LEU A 13 -13.86 -18.86 27.13
N MET A 14 -12.53 -18.73 27.25
CA MET A 14 -11.86 -17.47 26.91
C MET A 14 -12.08 -17.24 25.41
N PRO A 15 -12.67 -16.12 25.01
CA PRO A 15 -12.69 -15.76 23.59
C PRO A 15 -11.23 -15.65 23.14
N ILE A 16 -10.82 -16.54 22.24
CA ILE A 16 -9.57 -16.39 21.51
C ILE A 16 -9.79 -15.17 20.60
N ASN A 17 -9.48 -14.00 21.11
CA ASN A 17 -9.37 -12.79 20.30
C ASN A 17 -8.15 -12.99 19.39
N GLY A 18 -8.34 -13.70 18.29
CA GLY A 18 -7.39 -13.73 17.21
C GLY A 18 -7.26 -12.29 16.72
N PHE A 19 -6.12 -11.66 16.91
CA PHE A 19 -5.80 -10.40 16.29
C PHE A 19 -5.81 -10.61 14.77
N CYS A 20 -6.93 -10.26 14.13
CA CYS A 20 -6.96 -10.09 12.70
C CYS A 20 -6.15 -8.84 12.37
N ALA A 21 -5.12 -8.96 11.56
CA ALA A 21 -4.40 -7.79 11.07
C ALA A 21 -5.38 -6.95 10.24
N GLU A 22 -5.48 -5.67 10.57
CA GLU A 22 -6.31 -4.72 9.83
C GLU A 22 -5.80 -4.56 8.40
N ASN A 23 -6.72 -4.27 7.49
CA ASN A 23 -6.38 -3.84 6.13
C ASN A 23 -5.50 -2.59 6.19
N VAL A 24 -4.40 -2.60 5.44
CA VAL A 24 -3.50 -1.46 5.31
C VAL A 24 -3.64 -0.90 3.91
N VAL A 25 -4.05 0.35 3.80
CA VAL A 25 -4.05 1.15 2.57
C VAL A 25 -3.78 2.59 2.96
N PRO A 26 -2.88 3.32 2.30
CA PRO A 26 -2.59 4.71 2.61
C PRO A 26 -3.85 5.59 2.62
N GLN A 27 -4.06 6.32 3.72
CA GLN A 27 -5.16 7.25 3.91
C GLN A 27 -4.67 8.70 4.04
N TYR A 28 -3.41 8.87 4.45
CA TYR A 28 -2.79 10.16 4.72
C TYR A 28 -1.56 10.34 3.83
N VAL A 29 -1.22 11.59 3.55
CA VAL A 29 0.07 11.93 2.98
C VAL A 29 1.16 11.53 3.98
N SER A 30 2.21 10.87 3.49
CA SER A 30 3.37 10.51 4.29
C SER A 30 4.64 10.92 3.57
N VAL A 31 5.59 11.46 4.30
CA VAL A 31 6.96 11.72 3.84
C VAL A 31 7.85 10.48 3.94
N GLU A 32 7.35 9.43 4.60
CA GLU A 32 8.04 8.15 4.67
C GLU A 32 8.04 7.46 3.31
N ASN A 33 9.08 6.69 3.03
CA ASN A 33 9.19 5.89 1.80
C ASN A 33 9.13 6.71 0.49
N THR A 34 9.43 8.01 0.52
CA THR A 34 9.41 8.88 -0.68
C THR A 34 10.47 8.47 -1.70
N HIS A 35 11.63 7.95 -1.25
CA HIS A 35 12.74 7.50 -2.11
C HIS A 35 12.61 6.04 -2.58
N THR A 36 11.38 5.51 -2.64
CA THR A 36 11.13 4.16 -3.12
C THR A 36 10.85 4.16 -4.62
N PHE A 37 11.33 3.14 -5.33
CA PHE A 37 11.14 3.00 -6.78
C PHE A 37 9.76 2.44 -7.13
N GLY A 38 9.16 1.69 -6.21
CA GLY A 38 7.88 1.03 -6.44
C GLY A 38 7.51 0.10 -5.30
N LEU A 39 6.75 -0.90 -5.62
CA LEU A 39 6.21 -1.89 -4.70
C LEU A 39 6.52 -3.31 -5.19
N TYR A 40 6.84 -4.19 -4.27
CA TYR A 40 6.96 -5.62 -4.51
C TYR A 40 5.76 -6.35 -3.92
N GLN A 41 5.04 -7.10 -4.75
CA GLN A 41 3.97 -7.97 -4.26
C GLN A 41 4.59 -9.15 -3.52
N ALA A 42 4.49 -9.11 -2.20
CA ALA A 42 5.13 -10.04 -1.31
C ALA A 42 4.50 -11.45 -1.39
N PRO A 43 5.32 -12.51 -1.35
CA PRO A 43 4.84 -13.87 -1.14
C PRO A 43 4.29 -14.06 0.28
N ASN A 44 3.57 -15.17 0.47
CA ASN A 44 3.09 -15.55 1.81
C ASN A 44 4.23 -15.90 2.78
N GLU A 45 5.37 -16.31 2.23
CA GLU A 45 6.61 -16.53 2.98
C GLU A 45 7.67 -15.54 2.49
N ILE A 46 8.10 -14.65 3.36
CA ILE A 46 9.05 -13.59 3.09
C ILE A 46 10.34 -13.94 3.80
N ILE A 47 11.39 -14.23 3.03
CA ILE A 47 12.73 -14.48 3.54
C ILE A 47 13.59 -13.28 3.19
N LEU A 48 14.11 -12.60 4.21
CA LEU A 48 14.89 -11.38 4.10
C LEU A 48 16.36 -11.65 4.39
N TYR A 49 17.21 -11.30 3.44
CA TYR A 49 18.66 -11.43 3.52
C TYR A 49 19.33 -10.05 3.67
N LYS A 50 20.51 -10.05 4.26
CA LYS A 50 21.33 -8.83 4.41
C LYS A 50 21.84 -8.33 3.06
N GLU A 51 22.26 -9.24 2.20
CA GLU A 51 22.78 -8.98 0.85
C GLU A 51 21.99 -9.81 -0.20
N PRO A 52 22.03 -9.46 -1.49
CA PRO A 52 21.29 -10.17 -2.54
C PRO A 52 21.94 -11.52 -2.89
N SER A 53 21.99 -12.41 -1.93
CA SER A 53 22.57 -13.75 -2.03
C SER A 53 21.92 -14.70 -1.03
N GLU A 54 21.61 -15.93 -1.46
CA GLU A 54 21.09 -16.99 -0.58
C GLU A 54 22.09 -17.47 0.46
N THR A 55 23.38 -17.21 0.27
CA THR A 55 24.43 -17.51 1.25
C THR A 55 24.64 -16.38 2.25
N SER A 56 23.94 -15.26 2.07
CA SER A 56 24.00 -14.12 2.98
C SER A 56 23.30 -14.40 4.31
N THR A 57 23.62 -13.57 5.31
CA THR A 57 22.96 -13.66 6.61
C THR A 57 21.46 -13.43 6.48
N LEU A 58 20.68 -14.35 7.04
CA LEU A 58 19.23 -14.20 7.19
C LEU A 58 18.93 -13.08 8.19
N VAL A 59 18.13 -12.10 7.76
CA VAL A 59 17.69 -10.98 8.60
C VAL A 59 16.39 -11.33 9.31
N HIS A 60 15.38 -11.75 8.52
CA HIS A 60 14.06 -12.15 9.03
C HIS A 60 13.45 -13.24 8.15
N SER A 61 12.60 -14.06 8.79
CA SER A 61 11.62 -14.91 8.12
C SER A 61 10.24 -14.51 8.63
N ILE A 62 9.37 -14.10 7.71
CA ILE A 62 8.03 -13.62 8.02
C ILE A 62 7.07 -14.42 7.14
N SER A 63 5.97 -14.87 7.71
CA SER A 63 4.90 -15.50 6.94
C SER A 63 3.56 -14.88 7.26
N TRP A 64 2.63 -14.93 6.31
CA TRP A 64 1.26 -14.49 6.52
C TRP A 64 0.27 -15.43 5.83
N ILE A 65 -0.83 -15.72 6.53
CA ILE A 65 -1.91 -16.59 6.08
C ILE A 65 -3.24 -15.92 6.45
N GLY A 66 -4.03 -15.57 5.45
CA GLY A 66 -5.21 -14.73 5.69
C GLY A 66 -4.78 -13.45 6.42
N SER A 67 -5.44 -13.10 7.50
CA SER A 67 -5.15 -11.90 8.31
C SER A 67 -4.07 -12.11 9.39
N LYS A 68 -3.45 -13.28 9.48
CA LYS A 68 -2.42 -13.57 10.50
C LYS A 68 -1.02 -13.39 9.92
N ILE A 69 -0.16 -12.70 10.66
CA ILE A 69 1.26 -12.51 10.33
C ILE A 69 2.10 -13.15 11.42
N PHE A 70 3.16 -13.83 11.04
CA PHE A 70 4.12 -14.49 11.94
C PHE A 70 5.54 -13.99 11.66
N PRO A 71 6.35 -13.72 12.73
CA PRO A 71 5.94 -13.77 14.14
C PRO A 71 4.91 -12.70 14.50
N GLU A 72 4.08 -12.95 15.51
CA GLU A 72 2.99 -12.05 15.94
C GLU A 72 3.45 -10.64 16.38
N SER A 73 4.74 -10.48 16.65
CA SER A 73 5.35 -9.18 16.93
C SER A 73 5.39 -8.25 15.70
N VAL A 74 5.25 -8.79 14.48
CA VAL A 74 5.26 -8.03 13.23
C VAL A 74 3.85 -7.51 12.94
N LYS A 75 3.74 -6.19 12.78
CA LYS A 75 2.47 -5.53 12.45
C LYS A 75 2.39 -5.24 10.97
N ALA A 76 1.21 -5.47 10.37
CA ALA A 76 0.97 -5.26 8.94
C ALA A 76 1.38 -3.85 8.46
N GLN A 77 1.00 -2.80 9.21
CA GLN A 77 1.32 -1.41 8.85
C GLN A 77 2.82 -1.09 8.86
N ASN A 78 3.62 -1.85 9.63
CA ASN A 78 5.07 -1.68 9.62
C ASN A 78 5.73 -2.39 8.44
N LEU A 79 5.09 -3.44 7.91
CA LEU A 79 5.65 -4.30 6.87
C LEU A 79 5.19 -3.91 5.47
N PHE A 80 3.91 -3.52 5.33
CA PHE A 80 3.27 -3.33 4.03
C PHE A 80 2.80 -1.89 3.83
N VAL A 81 2.86 -1.42 2.59
CA VAL A 81 2.17 -0.21 2.11
C VAL A 81 0.71 -0.53 1.80
N VAL A 82 0.45 -1.71 1.23
CA VAL A 82 -0.88 -2.25 1.01
C VAL A 82 -0.93 -3.66 1.58
N TYR A 83 -1.93 -3.94 2.39
CA TYR A 83 -2.23 -5.27 2.89
C TYR A 83 -3.74 -5.50 2.89
N LEU A 84 -4.18 -6.39 2.05
CA LEU A 84 -5.57 -6.81 1.89
C LEU A 84 -5.61 -8.33 1.84
N PRO A 85 -5.60 -8.99 3.00
CA PRO A 85 -5.48 -10.45 3.09
C PRO A 85 -6.62 -11.19 2.38
N ASP A 86 -7.84 -10.67 2.41
CA ASP A 86 -9.01 -11.26 1.74
C ASP A 86 -8.85 -11.28 0.21
N LYS A 87 -7.95 -10.46 -0.34
CA LYS A 87 -7.62 -10.40 -1.76
C LYS A 87 -6.26 -11.03 -2.08
N ASN A 88 -5.59 -11.59 -1.09
CA ASN A 88 -4.22 -12.08 -1.19
C ASN A 88 -3.26 -11.00 -1.76
N LEU A 89 -3.41 -9.75 -1.31
CA LEU A 89 -2.60 -8.63 -1.74
C LEU A 89 -1.79 -8.09 -0.56
N ALA A 90 -0.47 -8.13 -0.72
CA ALA A 90 0.50 -7.58 0.20
C ALA A 90 1.62 -6.92 -0.60
N PHE A 91 1.88 -5.62 -0.37
CA PHE A 91 2.88 -4.86 -1.10
C PHE A 91 3.87 -4.20 -0.16
N MET A 92 5.16 -4.46 -0.38
CA MET A 92 6.28 -3.87 0.35
C MET A 92 6.95 -2.78 -0.50
N PRO A 93 7.42 -1.69 0.11
CA PRO A 93 8.12 -0.63 -0.61
C PRO A 93 9.53 -1.08 -1.03
N VAL A 94 9.91 -0.81 -2.29
CA VAL A 94 11.19 -1.20 -2.89
C VAL A 94 12.12 0.00 -2.98
N VAL A 95 13.35 -0.16 -2.53
CA VAL A 95 14.40 0.87 -2.54
C VAL A 95 15.56 0.53 -3.46
N ASP A 96 15.70 -0.73 -3.86
CA ASP A 96 16.73 -1.17 -4.82
C ASP A 96 16.27 -2.44 -5.54
N GLU A 97 16.83 -2.70 -6.71
CA GLU A 97 16.48 -3.85 -7.56
C GLU A 97 17.69 -4.34 -8.34
N THR A 98 17.83 -5.65 -8.39
CA THR A 98 18.71 -6.35 -9.33
C THR A 98 17.87 -7.30 -10.19
N GLU A 99 18.50 -8.02 -11.11
CA GLU A 99 17.81 -8.98 -11.97
C GLU A 99 16.99 -10.02 -11.17
N HIS A 100 17.55 -10.53 -10.07
CA HIS A 100 16.95 -11.61 -9.28
C HIS A 100 16.51 -11.21 -7.87
N TRP A 101 16.77 -9.98 -7.43
CA TRP A 101 16.52 -9.54 -6.07
C TRP A 101 15.86 -8.18 -6.02
N VAL A 102 15.07 -7.94 -4.96
CA VAL A 102 14.56 -6.62 -4.59
C VAL A 102 14.96 -6.29 -3.15
N GLN A 103 15.44 -5.08 -2.91
CA GLN A 103 15.62 -4.56 -1.57
C GLN A 103 14.35 -3.86 -1.13
N VAL A 104 13.73 -4.35 -0.08
CA VAL A 104 12.49 -3.81 0.47
C VAL A 104 12.71 -3.17 1.83
N ILE A 105 11.87 -2.21 2.19
CA ILE A 105 11.75 -1.75 3.56
C ILE A 105 10.80 -2.74 4.25
N TYR A 106 11.32 -3.48 5.25
CA TYR A 106 10.50 -4.44 6.01
C TYR A 106 10.05 -3.88 7.37
N ASN A 107 10.46 -2.67 7.70
CA ASN A 107 9.95 -1.93 8.85
C ASN A 107 9.83 -0.45 8.50
N ASN A 108 8.61 -0.03 8.18
CA ASN A 108 8.30 1.35 7.78
C ASN A 108 8.64 2.37 8.88
N SER A 109 8.55 1.99 10.18
CA SER A 109 8.83 2.90 11.30
C SER A 109 10.31 3.19 11.48
N THR A 110 11.20 2.24 11.14
CA THR A 110 12.65 2.38 11.31
C THR A 110 13.41 2.56 10.00
N GLY A 111 12.75 2.31 8.86
CA GLY A 111 13.37 2.27 7.55
C GLY A 111 14.28 1.06 7.34
N ALA A 112 14.17 0.01 8.18
CA ALA A 112 15.02 -1.18 8.08
C ALA A 112 14.77 -1.92 6.76
N LYS A 113 15.85 -2.35 6.12
CA LYS A 113 15.88 -2.91 4.76
C LYS A 113 16.43 -4.32 4.74
N GLY A 114 15.94 -5.11 3.78
CA GLY A 114 16.43 -6.46 3.51
C GLY A 114 16.17 -6.84 2.07
N TRP A 115 16.91 -7.85 1.59
CA TRP A 115 16.79 -8.35 0.24
C TRP A 115 15.88 -9.57 0.18
N ILE A 116 14.96 -9.57 -0.78
CA ILE A 116 14.09 -10.71 -1.12
C ILE A 116 14.49 -11.21 -2.50
N LYS A 117 14.65 -12.52 -2.66
CA LYS A 117 14.79 -13.14 -3.97
C LYS A 117 13.47 -13.05 -4.72
N LYS A 118 13.49 -12.54 -5.95
CA LYS A 118 12.30 -12.48 -6.80
C LYS A 118 11.94 -13.89 -7.26
N ASP A 119 10.73 -14.32 -6.96
CA ASP A 119 10.15 -15.56 -7.44
C ASP A 119 8.96 -15.27 -8.36
N ASP A 120 8.74 -16.13 -9.37
CA ASP A 120 7.49 -16.21 -10.09
C ASP A 120 6.44 -16.83 -9.15
N PRO A 121 5.25 -16.28 -9.02
CA PRO A 121 4.50 -15.24 -9.73
C PRO A 121 4.59 -13.84 -9.09
N TYR A 122 5.52 -13.60 -8.20
CA TYR A 122 5.61 -12.34 -7.47
C TYR A 122 6.29 -11.27 -8.31
N ARG A 123 5.75 -10.03 -8.32
CA ARG A 123 6.15 -8.99 -9.25
C ARG A 123 6.58 -7.73 -8.54
N PHE A 124 7.62 -7.13 -9.07
CA PHE A 124 7.96 -5.75 -8.79
C PHE A 124 7.16 -4.84 -9.72
N TYR A 125 6.55 -3.79 -9.15
CA TYR A 125 5.84 -2.75 -9.86
C TYR A 125 6.52 -1.41 -9.57
N THR A 126 7.02 -0.72 -10.59
CA THR A 126 7.33 0.70 -10.40
C THR A 126 6.07 1.44 -9.94
N TRP A 127 6.22 2.60 -9.31
CA TRP A 127 5.04 3.38 -8.90
C TRP A 127 4.11 3.66 -10.10
N VAL A 128 4.66 4.01 -11.25
CA VAL A 128 3.88 4.27 -12.46
C VAL A 128 3.10 3.03 -12.91
N MET A 129 3.74 1.84 -12.90
CA MET A 129 3.06 0.58 -13.23
C MET A 129 1.95 0.26 -12.23
N PHE A 130 2.22 0.43 -10.93
CA PHE A 130 1.25 0.18 -9.88
C PHE A 130 0.02 1.08 -10.02
N TYR A 131 0.22 2.39 -10.24
CA TYR A 131 -0.90 3.30 -10.46
C TYR A 131 -1.65 3.00 -11.75
N ASN A 132 -0.97 2.71 -12.85
CA ASN A 132 -1.65 2.34 -14.11
C ASN A 132 -2.46 1.05 -13.96
N MET A 133 -1.99 0.08 -13.18
CA MET A 133 -2.72 -1.17 -12.95
C MET A 133 -3.88 -0.98 -11.97
N TYR A 134 -3.59 -0.52 -10.77
CA TYR A 134 -4.57 -0.46 -9.68
C TYR A 134 -5.38 0.84 -9.70
N GLY A 135 -4.76 1.97 -10.04
CA GLY A 135 -5.45 3.26 -10.13
C GLY A 135 -6.45 3.31 -11.28
N ARG A 136 -6.13 2.73 -12.44
CA ARG A 136 -7.11 2.63 -13.55
C ARG A 136 -8.24 1.68 -13.25
N LYS A 137 -7.96 0.60 -12.52
CA LYS A 137 -8.98 -0.40 -12.15
C LYS A 137 -9.95 0.12 -11.08
N TYR A 138 -9.43 0.78 -10.06
CA TYR A 138 -10.20 1.14 -8.86
C TYR A 138 -10.48 2.64 -8.75
N GLY A 139 -9.82 3.47 -9.52
CA GLY A 139 -9.78 4.91 -9.36
C GLY A 139 -8.73 5.36 -8.35
N LEU A 140 -8.76 6.64 -8.01
CA LEU A 140 -7.84 7.25 -7.05
C LEU A 140 -8.61 7.82 -5.86
N ASN A 141 -8.00 7.76 -4.70
CA ASN A 141 -8.38 8.54 -3.52
C ASN A 141 -7.36 9.66 -3.34
N LEU A 142 -7.85 10.88 -3.09
CA LEU A 142 -7.03 11.95 -2.56
C LEU A 142 -6.69 11.61 -1.10
N LEU A 143 -5.41 11.61 -0.77
CA LEU A 143 -4.95 11.37 0.60
C LEU A 143 -5.30 12.57 1.49
N ARG A 144 -5.63 12.31 2.75
CA ARG A 144 -5.81 13.37 3.73
C ARG A 144 -4.49 14.11 3.92
N GLU A 145 -4.56 15.41 4.20
CA GLU A 145 -3.41 16.30 4.34
C GLU A 145 -2.65 16.57 3.03
N ALA A 146 -3.18 16.15 1.88
CA ALA A 146 -2.67 16.63 0.60
C ALA A 146 -2.86 18.15 0.48
N PRO A 147 -1.88 18.86 -0.12
CA PRO A 147 -1.97 20.30 -0.29
C PRO A 147 -3.19 20.68 -1.13
N ALA A 148 -3.73 21.89 -0.91
CA ALA A 148 -4.99 22.31 -1.52
C ALA A 148 -4.93 22.28 -3.04
N GLU A 149 -3.80 22.69 -3.61
CA GLU A 149 -3.51 22.71 -5.05
C GLU A 149 -3.48 21.31 -5.69
N ALA A 150 -3.26 20.25 -4.92
CA ALA A 150 -3.35 18.89 -5.44
C ALA A 150 -4.75 18.54 -5.99
N LYS A 151 -5.79 19.31 -5.62
CA LYS A 151 -7.16 19.14 -6.11
C LYS A 151 -7.42 19.81 -7.47
N ASP A 152 -6.54 20.67 -7.92
CA ASP A 152 -6.77 21.46 -9.12
C ASP A 152 -6.56 20.63 -10.39
N LEU A 153 -7.52 20.70 -11.29
CA LEU A 153 -7.48 20.07 -12.60
C LEU A 153 -6.86 21.05 -13.60
N HIS A 154 -5.67 20.74 -14.06
CA HIS A 154 -4.92 21.55 -15.03
C HIS A 154 -5.13 21.09 -16.47
N THR A 155 -4.99 22.01 -17.43
CA THR A 155 -5.06 21.69 -18.88
C THR A 155 -3.83 20.92 -19.37
N SER A 156 -2.70 21.03 -18.68
CA SER A 156 -1.43 20.36 -19.02
C SER A 156 -0.67 19.95 -17.76
N THR A 157 0.48 19.30 -17.94
CA THR A 157 1.40 18.88 -16.88
C THR A 157 2.31 20.04 -16.41
N ASP A 158 1.76 21.22 -16.29
CA ASP A 158 2.42 22.45 -15.85
C ASP A 158 1.55 23.14 -14.79
N GLU A 159 2.12 23.45 -13.64
CA GLU A 159 1.44 24.13 -12.52
C GLU A 159 0.92 25.52 -12.90
N LYS A 160 1.52 26.15 -13.91
CA LYS A 160 1.10 27.46 -14.42
C LYS A 160 0.02 27.36 -15.49
N SER A 161 -0.36 26.15 -15.92
CA SER A 161 -1.41 25.98 -16.91
C SER A 161 -2.78 26.30 -16.32
N GLN A 162 -3.74 26.60 -17.20
CA GLN A 162 -5.10 26.95 -16.79
C GLN A 162 -5.74 25.85 -15.96
N ILE A 163 -6.37 26.23 -14.85
CA ILE A 163 -7.19 25.36 -14.02
C ILE A 163 -8.60 25.28 -14.65
N VAL A 164 -9.03 24.08 -15.02
CA VAL A 164 -10.34 23.79 -15.63
C VAL A 164 -11.38 23.28 -14.63
N GLY A 165 -10.97 23.04 -13.40
CA GLY A 165 -11.85 22.63 -12.32
C GLY A 165 -11.07 22.26 -11.06
N THR A 166 -11.80 21.94 -10.00
CA THR A 166 -11.24 21.51 -8.72
C THR A 166 -11.99 20.26 -8.27
N ILE A 167 -11.27 19.26 -7.78
CA ILE A 167 -11.86 18.03 -7.27
C ILE A 167 -12.49 18.29 -5.91
N ASN A 168 -13.79 18.04 -5.82
CA ASN A 168 -14.56 18.14 -4.58
C ASN A 168 -14.87 16.74 -4.06
N MET A 169 -14.54 16.47 -2.81
CA MET A 169 -14.90 15.19 -2.21
C MET A 169 -16.41 15.14 -1.90
N PRO A 170 -17.09 14.02 -2.13
CA PRO A 170 -16.56 12.66 -2.40
C PRO A 170 -16.62 12.20 -3.88
N GLN A 171 -16.12 12.99 -4.82
CA GLN A 171 -16.13 12.60 -6.24
C GLN A 171 -15.28 11.35 -6.49
N LYS A 172 -15.76 10.47 -7.38
CA LYS A 172 -14.96 9.35 -7.90
C LYS A 172 -13.93 9.89 -8.90
N ILE A 173 -12.66 9.60 -8.68
CA ILE A 173 -11.55 10.04 -9.52
C ILE A 173 -11.11 8.85 -10.36
N ASN A 174 -11.36 8.89 -11.67
CA ASN A 174 -10.92 7.84 -12.59
C ASN A 174 -9.57 8.22 -13.18
N LEU A 175 -8.59 7.34 -13.04
CA LEU A 175 -7.27 7.53 -13.63
C LEU A 175 -7.28 7.12 -15.11
N ASN A 176 -6.84 8.00 -16.00
CA ASN A 176 -6.67 7.71 -17.42
C ASN A 176 -5.21 7.34 -17.73
N VAL A 177 -4.24 8.19 -17.35
CA VAL A 177 -2.81 7.94 -17.60
C VAL A 177 -1.93 8.72 -16.61
N ILE A 178 -0.76 8.15 -16.29
CA ILE A 178 0.31 8.82 -15.52
C ILE A 178 1.33 9.41 -16.49
N ARG A 179 1.74 10.67 -16.26
CA ARG A 179 2.82 11.37 -16.96
C ARG A 179 3.74 12.06 -15.94
N GLY A 180 4.87 11.44 -15.64
CA GLY A 180 5.79 11.94 -14.60
C GLY A 180 5.10 12.05 -13.23
N ASN A 181 5.07 13.25 -12.67
CA ASN A 181 4.42 13.56 -11.41
C ASN A 181 2.93 13.94 -11.56
N TRP A 182 2.39 13.86 -12.79
CA TRP A 182 1.02 14.22 -13.12
C TRP A 182 0.19 13.01 -13.51
N ALA A 183 -1.09 13.06 -13.20
CA ALA A 183 -2.09 12.08 -13.58
C ALA A 183 -3.20 12.77 -14.38
N LEU A 184 -3.47 12.32 -15.60
CA LEU A 184 -4.69 12.69 -16.29
C LEU A 184 -5.84 11.92 -15.67
N VAL A 185 -6.80 12.65 -15.13
CA VAL A 185 -7.96 12.06 -14.45
C VAL A 185 -9.26 12.59 -15.04
N SER A 186 -10.31 11.79 -14.88
CA SER A 186 -11.68 12.21 -15.17
C SER A 186 -12.52 12.13 -13.90
N VAL A 187 -13.25 13.19 -13.61
CA VAL A 187 -14.18 13.28 -12.48
C VAL A 187 -15.57 13.68 -12.99
N MET A 188 -16.60 13.29 -12.27
CA MET A 188 -17.96 13.73 -12.55
C MET A 188 -18.29 14.89 -11.63
N ASP A 189 -18.63 16.03 -12.20
CA ASP A 189 -19.04 17.19 -11.41
C ASP A 189 -20.44 17.01 -10.80
N ILE A 190 -20.82 17.91 -9.91
CA ILE A 190 -22.14 17.88 -9.20
C ILE A 190 -23.29 17.93 -10.21
N ASP A 191 -23.15 18.69 -11.28
CA ASP A 191 -24.12 18.81 -12.38
C ASP A 191 -24.10 17.62 -13.35
N LYS A 192 -23.32 16.56 -13.04
CA LYS A 192 -23.07 15.37 -13.86
C LYS A 192 -22.29 15.63 -15.16
N THR A 193 -21.68 16.80 -15.29
CA THR A 193 -20.75 17.06 -16.40
C THR A 193 -19.40 16.39 -16.14
N PRO A 194 -18.86 15.58 -17.06
CA PRO A 194 -17.53 15.02 -16.92
C PRO A 194 -16.48 16.11 -17.12
N LYS A 195 -15.56 16.21 -16.18
CA LYS A 195 -14.36 17.06 -16.28
C LYS A 195 -13.13 16.19 -16.38
N THR A 196 -12.21 16.55 -17.26
CA THR A 196 -10.93 15.85 -17.44
C THR A 196 -9.81 16.86 -17.37
N GLY A 197 -8.78 16.54 -16.61
CA GLY A 197 -7.61 17.40 -16.45
C GLY A 197 -6.47 16.66 -15.76
N TYR A 198 -5.34 17.32 -15.70
CA TYR A 198 -4.16 16.82 -15.00
C TYR A 198 -4.20 17.26 -13.54
N VAL A 199 -3.94 16.31 -12.63
CA VAL A 199 -3.67 16.58 -11.21
C VAL A 199 -2.25 16.19 -10.88
N ARG A 200 -1.63 16.88 -9.95
CA ARG A 200 -0.34 16.48 -9.43
C ARG A 200 -0.53 15.34 -8.43
N TRP A 201 -0.16 14.11 -8.83
CA TRP A 201 -0.37 12.94 -7.97
C TRP A 201 0.74 12.73 -6.95
N ARG A 202 1.91 13.30 -7.21
CA ARG A 202 3.03 13.34 -6.26
C ARG A 202 3.88 14.60 -6.43
N SER A 203 4.59 14.99 -5.35
CA SER A 203 5.60 16.05 -5.40
C SER A 203 6.86 15.63 -6.17
N ASP A 204 7.78 16.56 -6.38
CA ASP A 204 9.10 16.24 -6.97
C ASP A 204 9.94 15.38 -6.03
N ASP A 205 9.78 15.53 -4.71
CA ASP A 205 10.44 14.72 -3.69
C ASP A 205 9.78 13.34 -3.50
N GLY A 206 8.76 13.00 -4.30
CA GLY A 206 8.12 11.69 -4.29
C GLY A 206 6.99 11.50 -3.25
N VAL A 207 6.59 12.55 -2.55
CA VAL A 207 5.43 12.54 -1.64
C VAL A 207 4.15 12.34 -2.45
N LYS A 208 3.36 11.31 -2.16
CA LYS A 208 2.15 10.98 -2.90
C LYS A 208 0.96 11.73 -2.32
N TYR A 209 0.18 12.39 -3.17
CA TYR A 209 -1.06 13.09 -2.81
C TYR A 209 -2.30 12.26 -3.10
N TYR A 210 -2.18 11.30 -3.99
CA TYR A 210 -3.22 10.35 -4.35
C TYR A 210 -2.74 8.92 -4.18
N PHE A 211 -3.67 8.00 -3.93
CA PHE A 211 -3.38 6.58 -3.90
C PHE A 211 -4.51 5.79 -4.58
N PRO A 212 -4.22 4.65 -5.24
CA PRO A 212 -5.26 3.79 -5.81
C PRO A 212 -6.33 3.40 -4.78
N ALA A 213 -7.61 3.52 -5.14
CA ALA A 213 -8.75 3.26 -4.27
C ALA A 213 -9.01 1.75 -4.09
N ILE A 214 -7.99 0.99 -3.75
CA ILE A 214 -8.05 -0.45 -3.52
C ILE A 214 -8.82 -0.70 -2.21
N LYS A 215 -9.88 -1.52 -2.29
CA LYS A 215 -10.75 -1.86 -1.13
C LYS A 215 -10.79 -3.35 -0.94
#